data_322b05f99a446290456ff0d4bb05f26a
#
_entry.id   322b05f99a446290456ff0d4bb05f26a
#
_cell.length_a   1.000
_cell.length_b   1.000
_cell.length_c   1.000
_cell.angle_alpha   90.00
_cell.angle_beta   90.00
_cell.angle_gamma   90.00
#
_symmetry.space_group_name_H-M   'P 1'
#
loop_
_entity.id
_entity.type
_entity.pdbx_description
1 polymer ?
#
loop_
_entity_poly.entity_id
_entity_poly.type
_entity_poly.pdbx_seq_one_letter_code
_entity_poly.pdbx_strand_id
1 'polypeptide(L)'
;SMWITALCFVLAALPTFLLLRERVTASHAERKREIVALAWTRLRQSLSGGSGLRDLRRFLWCIVSYQAGVATVIAIAAIFTTEALGFTTQESIQLILVVNITAAVGAFAFGQLQDRFGHARTLSLALWGWLLAIGLFWFADTRALVWIAANLAGVCMGASQSAGRALVGYLCPPNREAEIFGLWGLAVKFASILGPLCYGVVSWTSGGNHRIAMLVTSLFFVTGLALLRQVDVERGRMAAVQS
;
A
#
# COMPACT_ATOMS: atom_id res chain seq x y z
N SER A 1 15.10 -12.89 20.74
CA SER A 1 14.81 -11.99 19.58
C SER A 1 13.92 -10.80 19.94
N MET A 2 12.87 -10.96 20.76
CA MET A 2 11.95 -9.87 21.14
C MET A 2 12.62 -8.67 21.82
N TRP A 3 13.63 -8.89 22.66
CA TRP A 3 14.39 -7.80 23.29
C TRP A 3 15.16 -6.93 22.30
N ILE A 4 15.71 -7.52 21.23
CA ILE A 4 16.41 -6.79 20.17
C ILE A 4 15.41 -5.92 19.42
N THR A 5 14.25 -6.44 19.08
CA THR A 5 13.18 -5.68 18.42
C THR A 5 12.71 -4.53 19.29
N ALA A 6 12.46 -4.76 20.59
CA ALA A 6 12.08 -3.71 21.53
C ALA A 6 13.14 -2.61 21.62
N LEU A 7 14.42 -2.98 21.71
CA LEU A 7 15.53 -2.04 21.75
C LEU A 7 15.61 -1.20 20.47
N CYS A 8 15.48 -1.83 19.30
CA CYS A 8 15.44 -1.12 18.01
C CYS A 8 14.27 -0.12 17.95
N PHE A 9 13.07 -0.50 18.41
CA PHE A 9 11.92 0.40 18.46
C PHE A 9 12.16 1.59 19.39
N VAL A 10 12.71 1.36 20.60
CA VAL A 10 13.03 2.43 21.54
C VAL A 10 14.05 3.39 20.93
N LEU A 11 15.14 2.87 20.36
CA LEU A 11 16.18 3.69 19.75
C LEU A 11 15.65 4.50 18.54
N ALA A 12 14.78 3.90 17.73
CA ALA A 12 14.17 4.58 16.58
C ALA A 12 13.13 5.65 17.00
N ALA A 13 12.43 5.42 18.12
CA ALA A 13 11.44 6.38 18.65
C ALA A 13 12.09 7.55 19.41
N LEU A 14 13.27 7.35 20.02
CA LEU A 14 13.97 8.34 20.84
C LEU A 14 14.14 9.70 20.15
N PRO A 15 14.61 9.80 18.90
CA PRO A 15 14.73 11.08 18.20
C PRO A 15 13.38 11.80 18.06
N THR A 16 12.30 11.06 17.84
CA THR A 16 10.95 11.62 17.72
C THR A 16 10.52 12.29 19.02
N PHE A 17 10.70 11.63 20.16
CA PHE A 17 10.34 12.20 21.48
C PHE A 17 11.25 13.34 21.91
N LEU A 18 12.53 13.33 21.53
CA LEU A 18 13.50 14.34 21.95
C LEU A 18 13.50 15.58 21.05
N LEU A 19 13.27 15.42 19.74
CA LEU A 19 13.45 16.49 18.75
C LEU A 19 12.13 17.06 18.24
N LEU A 20 11.02 16.31 18.32
CA LEU A 20 9.74 16.74 17.77
C LEU A 20 9.06 17.71 18.74
N ARG A 21 9.02 18.98 18.38
CA ARG A 21 8.24 20.01 19.09
C ARG A 21 6.86 20.10 18.44
N GLU A 22 5.81 19.91 19.24
CA GLU A 22 4.46 20.20 18.79
C GLU A 22 4.35 21.70 18.44
N ARG A 23 4.03 21.96 17.17
CA ARG A 23 3.84 23.33 16.67
C ARG A 23 2.37 23.73 16.63
N VAL A 24 1.47 22.77 16.80
CA VAL A 24 0.03 23.00 16.78
C VAL A 24 -0.45 23.05 18.22
N THR A 25 -0.91 24.22 18.66
CA THR A 25 -1.63 24.37 19.92
C THR A 25 -2.96 23.64 19.82
N ALA A 26 -3.17 22.65 20.69
CA ALA A 26 -4.44 21.96 20.78
C ALA A 26 -5.55 22.97 21.05
N SER A 27 -6.40 23.21 20.08
CA SER A 27 -7.65 23.94 20.28
C SER A 27 -8.52 23.10 21.21
N HIS A 28 -8.89 23.69 22.34
CA HIS A 28 -9.78 23.21 23.41
C HIS A 28 -10.19 21.73 23.39
N ALA A 29 -9.97 21.06 24.52
CA ALA A 29 -10.40 19.67 24.78
C ALA A 29 -11.91 19.52 24.62
N GLU A 30 -12.36 19.24 23.38
CA GLU A 30 -13.71 18.81 23.12
C GLU A 30 -13.94 17.45 23.78
N ARG A 31 -15.09 17.26 24.41
CA ARG A 31 -15.47 16.02 25.09
C ARG A 31 -15.27 14.82 24.16
N LYS A 32 -14.65 13.75 24.65
CA LYS A 32 -14.29 12.55 23.84
C LYS A 32 -15.44 12.00 22.97
N ARG A 33 -16.70 12.14 23.42
CA ARG A 33 -17.89 11.73 22.63
C ARG A 33 -18.17 12.63 21.42
N GLU A 34 -17.93 13.91 21.55
CA GLU A 34 -18.09 14.90 20.47
C GLU A 34 -17.01 14.73 19.42
N ILE A 35 -15.78 14.37 19.82
CA ILE A 35 -14.66 14.09 18.90
C ILE A 35 -14.99 12.92 17.98
N VAL A 36 -15.55 11.82 18.50
CA VAL A 36 -15.90 10.64 17.68
C VAL A 36 -17.04 10.95 16.72
N ALA A 37 -18.08 11.66 17.19
CA ALA A 37 -19.21 12.06 16.34
C ALA A 37 -18.76 13.05 15.26
N LEU A 38 -17.91 14.01 15.61
CA LEU A 38 -17.32 14.98 14.68
C LEU A 38 -16.41 14.28 13.66
N ALA A 39 -15.56 13.36 14.10
CA ALA A 39 -14.71 12.56 13.23
C ALA A 39 -15.54 11.74 12.24
N TRP A 40 -16.62 11.11 12.69
CA TRP A 40 -17.54 10.36 11.83
C TRP A 40 -18.23 11.26 10.81
N THR A 41 -18.70 12.43 11.23
CA THR A 41 -19.36 13.40 10.35
C THR A 41 -18.37 13.92 9.29
N ARG A 42 -17.14 14.28 9.69
CA ARG A 42 -16.07 14.69 8.78
C ARG A 42 -15.71 13.58 7.79
N LEU A 43 -15.56 12.35 8.28
CA LEU A 43 -15.31 11.16 7.46
C LEU A 43 -16.39 10.98 6.39
N ARG A 44 -17.66 11.05 6.80
CA ARG A 44 -18.82 10.95 5.90
C ARG A 44 -18.84 12.11 4.89
N GLN A 45 -18.56 13.33 5.32
CA GLN A 45 -18.45 14.49 4.44
C GLN A 45 -17.32 14.36 3.43
N SER A 46 -16.16 13.85 3.82
CA SER A 46 -15.02 13.61 2.92
C SER A 46 -15.30 12.51 1.91
N LEU A 47 -16.07 11.51 2.30
CA LEU A 47 -16.50 10.42 1.40
C LEU A 47 -17.68 10.83 0.51
N SER A 48 -18.63 11.64 1.00
CA SER A 48 -19.83 12.07 0.28
C SER A 48 -19.75 13.47 -0.31
N GLY A 49 -18.80 14.28 0.14
CA GLY A 49 -18.75 15.71 -0.15
C GLY A 49 -18.18 16.06 -1.54
N GLY A 50 -18.63 17.17 -2.03
CA GLY A 50 -18.39 17.96 -3.22
C GLY A 50 -17.25 17.66 -4.20
N SER A 51 -17.24 18.41 -5.28
CA SER A 51 -16.30 18.28 -6.41
C SER A 51 -14.81 18.41 -6.02
N GLY A 52 -14.49 19.13 -4.93
CA GLY A 52 -13.10 19.43 -4.54
C GLY A 52 -12.26 18.21 -4.13
N LEU A 53 -12.86 17.13 -3.60
CA LEU A 53 -12.13 15.94 -3.17
C LEU A 53 -12.34 14.73 -4.11
N ARG A 54 -12.83 14.97 -5.33
CA ARG A 54 -13.16 13.91 -6.30
C ARG A 54 -11.94 13.05 -6.66
N ASP A 55 -10.81 13.69 -6.94
CA ASP A 55 -9.59 12.99 -7.34
C ASP A 55 -8.96 12.25 -6.18
N LEU A 56 -8.97 12.83 -4.98
CA LEU A 56 -8.55 12.15 -3.76
C LEU A 56 -9.38 10.89 -3.49
N ARG A 57 -10.72 10.97 -3.62
CA ARG A 57 -11.60 9.79 -3.43
C ARG A 57 -11.33 8.70 -4.47
N ARG A 58 -11.13 9.05 -5.73
CA ARG A 58 -10.74 8.10 -6.78
C ARG A 58 -9.42 7.44 -6.44
N PHE A 59 -8.49 8.23 -5.92
CA PHE A 59 -7.20 7.71 -5.51
C PHE A 59 -7.31 6.79 -4.28
N LEU A 60 -8.16 7.08 -3.30
CA LEU A 60 -8.42 6.16 -2.17
C LEU A 60 -8.97 4.81 -2.65
N TRP A 61 -9.88 4.79 -3.63
CA TRP A 61 -10.34 3.53 -4.24
C TRP A 61 -9.23 2.81 -5.02
N CYS A 62 -8.36 3.56 -5.71
CA CYS A 62 -7.17 3.00 -6.32
C CYS A 62 -6.27 2.33 -5.27
N ILE A 63 -6.07 2.97 -4.12
CA ILE A 63 -5.30 2.41 -2.99
C ILE A 63 -5.95 1.13 -2.50
N VAL A 64 -7.26 1.10 -2.23
CA VAL A 64 -7.97 -0.11 -1.82
C VAL A 64 -7.71 -1.25 -2.81
N SER A 65 -7.81 -0.96 -4.10
CA SER A 65 -7.61 -1.94 -5.14
C SER A 65 -6.19 -2.52 -5.12
N TYR A 66 -5.16 -1.71 -5.39
CA TYR A 66 -3.82 -2.26 -5.51
C TYR A 66 -3.25 -2.78 -4.18
N GLN A 67 -3.63 -2.20 -3.04
CA GLN A 67 -3.22 -2.71 -1.73
C GLN A 67 -3.86 -4.06 -1.39
N ALA A 68 -5.08 -4.33 -1.85
CA ALA A 68 -5.68 -5.65 -1.75
C ALA A 68 -4.84 -6.68 -2.55
N GLY A 69 -4.40 -6.31 -3.76
CA GLY A 69 -3.48 -7.12 -4.54
C GLY A 69 -2.16 -7.39 -3.81
N VAL A 70 -1.53 -6.34 -3.27
CA VAL A 70 -0.27 -6.45 -2.49
C VAL A 70 -0.44 -7.37 -1.29
N ALA A 71 -1.48 -7.17 -0.48
CA ALA A 71 -1.76 -7.99 0.69
C ALA A 71 -1.97 -9.47 0.33
N THR A 72 -2.64 -9.72 -0.78
CA THR A 72 -2.87 -11.06 -1.32
C THR A 72 -1.55 -11.71 -1.74
N VAL A 73 -0.73 -11.04 -2.54
CA VAL A 73 0.56 -11.58 -3.00
C VAL A 73 1.46 -11.93 -1.82
N ILE A 74 1.53 -11.07 -0.79
CA ILE A 74 2.32 -11.34 0.41
C ILE A 74 1.81 -12.60 1.14
N ALA A 75 0.48 -12.74 1.30
CA ALA A 75 -0.11 -13.89 1.97
C ALA A 75 0.14 -15.19 1.20
N ILE A 76 0.03 -15.15 -0.14
CA ILE A 76 0.21 -16.33 -1.00
C ILE A 76 1.68 -16.71 -1.14
N ALA A 77 2.58 -15.75 -1.20
CA ALA A 77 4.01 -16.02 -1.40
C ALA A 77 4.55 -17.00 -0.34
N ALA A 78 4.11 -16.85 0.91
CA ALA A 78 4.48 -17.76 1.99
C ALA A 78 3.96 -19.19 1.76
N ILE A 79 2.70 -19.34 1.34
CA ILE A 79 2.07 -20.65 1.08
C ILE A 79 2.70 -21.30 -0.15
N PHE A 80 2.83 -20.55 -1.24
CA PHE A 80 3.35 -21.06 -2.51
C PHE A 80 4.80 -21.52 -2.42
N THR A 81 5.65 -20.80 -1.71
CA THR A 81 7.06 -21.18 -1.55
C THR A 81 7.22 -22.47 -0.76
N THR A 82 6.42 -22.69 0.28
CA THR A 82 6.50 -23.89 1.11
C THR A 82 5.79 -25.08 0.48
N GLU A 83 4.57 -24.91 -0.03
CA GLU A 83 3.75 -26.03 -0.50
C GLU A 83 4.05 -26.44 -1.94
N ALA A 84 4.25 -25.46 -2.84
CA ALA A 84 4.44 -25.76 -4.28
C ALA A 84 5.91 -26.04 -4.64
N LEU A 85 6.88 -25.40 -3.95
CA LEU A 85 8.30 -25.47 -4.30
C LEU A 85 9.16 -26.16 -3.25
N GLY A 86 8.57 -26.60 -2.14
CA GLY A 86 9.26 -27.31 -1.08
C GLY A 86 10.42 -26.51 -0.47
N PHE A 87 10.25 -25.19 -0.32
CA PHE A 87 11.24 -24.36 0.37
C PHE A 87 11.30 -24.74 1.83
N THR A 88 12.52 -24.89 2.34
CA THR A 88 12.74 -25.05 3.77
C THR A 88 12.39 -23.74 4.51
N THR A 89 12.11 -23.84 5.80
CA THR A 89 11.88 -22.65 6.65
C THR A 89 13.04 -21.65 6.56
N GLN A 90 14.28 -22.14 6.46
CA GLN A 90 15.46 -21.29 6.34
C GLN A 90 15.51 -20.55 5.01
N GLU A 91 15.22 -21.22 3.89
CA GLU A 91 15.14 -20.61 2.56
C GLU A 91 14.02 -19.54 2.51
N SER A 92 12.86 -19.83 3.13
CA SER A 92 11.75 -18.87 3.20
C SER A 92 12.13 -17.61 4.00
N ILE A 93 12.84 -17.76 5.11
CA ILE A 93 13.35 -16.63 5.91
C ILE A 93 14.36 -15.81 5.09
N GLN A 94 15.26 -16.46 4.38
CA GLN A 94 16.22 -15.78 3.50
C GLN A 94 15.52 -15.00 2.37
N LEU A 95 14.51 -15.61 1.74
CA LEU A 95 13.73 -14.95 0.71
C LEU A 95 13.03 -13.70 1.25
N ILE A 96 12.36 -13.81 2.40
CA ILE A 96 11.69 -12.67 3.05
C ILE A 96 12.71 -11.57 3.37
N LEU A 97 13.88 -11.91 3.88
CA LEU A 97 14.93 -10.94 4.19
C LEU A 97 15.37 -10.16 2.94
N VAL A 98 15.68 -10.88 1.87
CA VAL A 98 16.15 -10.26 0.61
C VAL A 98 15.04 -9.42 -0.03
N VAL A 99 13.79 -9.89 -0.02
CA VAL A 99 12.63 -9.13 -0.49
C VAL A 99 12.43 -7.83 0.31
N ASN A 100 12.66 -7.82 1.62
CA ASN A 100 12.60 -6.59 2.41
C ASN A 100 13.74 -5.61 2.07
N ILE A 101 14.94 -6.13 1.79
CA ILE A 101 16.07 -5.30 1.32
C ILE A 101 15.73 -4.68 -0.04
N THR A 102 15.26 -5.47 -1.00
CA THR A 102 14.86 -4.95 -2.31
C THR A 102 13.68 -4.00 -2.23
N ALA A 103 12.76 -4.18 -1.27
CA ALA A 103 11.69 -3.22 -1.01
C ALA A 103 12.24 -1.87 -0.49
N ALA A 104 13.21 -1.89 0.40
CA ALA A 104 13.87 -0.66 0.85
C ALA A 104 14.58 0.07 -0.31
N VAL A 105 15.31 -0.67 -1.16
CA VAL A 105 15.93 -0.12 -2.38
C VAL A 105 14.86 0.43 -3.33
N GLY A 106 13.75 -0.29 -3.54
CA GLY A 106 12.61 0.15 -4.35
C GLY A 106 11.99 1.44 -3.83
N ALA A 107 11.75 1.53 -2.52
CA ALA A 107 11.19 2.72 -1.90
C ALA A 107 12.09 3.95 -2.10
N PHE A 108 13.39 3.78 -1.95
CA PHE A 108 14.37 4.85 -2.14
C PHE A 108 14.51 5.27 -3.61
N ALA A 109 14.69 4.32 -4.52
CA ALA A 109 14.86 4.58 -5.95
C ALA A 109 13.61 5.24 -6.55
N PHE A 110 12.42 4.73 -6.22
CA PHE A 110 11.16 5.29 -6.70
C PHE A 110 10.78 6.59 -5.98
N GLY A 111 11.28 6.81 -4.76
CA GLY A 111 11.21 8.12 -4.10
C GLY A 111 11.89 9.21 -4.93
N GLN A 112 13.10 8.96 -5.44
CA GLN A 112 13.79 9.88 -6.34
C GLN A 112 13.14 9.97 -7.73
N LEU A 113 12.63 8.85 -8.24
CA LEU A 113 12.01 8.79 -9.55
C LEU A 113 10.71 9.63 -9.61
N GLN A 114 9.94 9.65 -8.53
CA GLN A 114 8.70 10.43 -8.46
C GLN A 114 8.93 11.94 -8.51
N ASP A 115 10.09 12.43 -8.04
CA ASP A 115 10.45 13.84 -8.11
C ASP A 115 10.71 14.28 -9.57
N ARG A 116 11.13 13.35 -10.44
CA ARG A 116 11.41 13.60 -11.85
C ARG A 116 10.21 13.37 -12.76
N PHE A 117 9.48 12.28 -12.55
CA PHE A 117 8.41 11.81 -13.44
C PHE A 117 7.00 12.08 -12.92
N GLY A 118 6.88 12.52 -11.66
CA GLY A 118 5.62 12.76 -10.96
C GLY A 118 5.06 11.49 -10.30
N HIS A 119 4.24 11.72 -9.28
CA HIS A 119 3.73 10.67 -8.38
C HIS A 119 2.88 9.61 -9.09
N ALA A 120 1.94 10.02 -9.96
CA ALA A 120 1.03 9.10 -10.64
C ALA A 120 1.74 8.18 -11.64
N ARG A 121 2.71 8.71 -12.41
CA ARG A 121 3.48 7.92 -13.38
C ARG A 121 4.36 6.90 -12.66
N THR A 122 5.00 7.32 -11.57
CA THR A 122 5.85 6.46 -10.75
C THR A 122 5.06 5.34 -10.11
N LEU A 123 3.86 5.64 -9.56
CA LEU A 123 2.97 4.61 -9.05
C LEU A 123 2.48 3.66 -10.16
N SER A 124 2.14 4.18 -11.34
CA SER A 124 1.79 3.34 -12.50
C SER A 124 2.89 2.35 -12.85
N LEU A 125 4.16 2.78 -12.89
CA LEU A 125 5.30 1.90 -13.14
C LEU A 125 5.40 0.79 -12.09
N ALA A 126 5.22 1.12 -10.82
CA ALA A 126 5.22 0.13 -9.76
C ALA A 126 4.08 -0.89 -9.91
N LEU A 127 2.88 -0.46 -10.31
CA LEU A 127 1.75 -1.36 -10.54
C LEU A 127 1.95 -2.25 -11.77
N TRP A 128 2.57 -1.75 -12.85
CA TRP A 128 3.00 -2.57 -13.98
C TRP A 128 4.06 -3.59 -13.59
N GLY A 129 5.01 -3.19 -12.75
CA GLY A 129 6.00 -4.10 -12.19
C GLY A 129 5.37 -5.21 -11.34
N TRP A 130 4.30 -4.92 -10.59
CA TRP A 130 3.51 -5.93 -9.88
C TRP A 130 2.87 -6.95 -10.83
N LEU A 131 2.26 -6.49 -11.93
CA LEU A 131 1.69 -7.38 -12.95
C LEU A 131 2.76 -8.27 -13.58
N LEU A 132 3.95 -7.72 -13.87
CA LEU A 132 5.09 -8.48 -14.36
C LEU A 132 5.55 -9.52 -13.32
N ALA A 133 5.65 -9.15 -12.05
CA ALA A 133 6.04 -10.07 -10.97
C ALA A 133 5.05 -11.23 -10.86
N ILE A 134 3.73 -10.97 -10.92
CA ILE A 134 2.70 -12.01 -10.90
C ILE A 134 2.82 -12.90 -12.16
N GLY A 135 3.07 -12.32 -13.33
CA GLY A 135 3.32 -13.08 -14.55
C GLY A 135 4.53 -14.00 -14.44
N LEU A 136 5.63 -13.52 -13.87
CA LEU A 136 6.82 -14.34 -13.60
C LEU A 136 6.51 -15.46 -12.60
N PHE A 137 5.75 -15.20 -11.55
CA PHE A 137 5.31 -16.24 -10.61
C PHE A 137 4.41 -17.31 -11.28
N TRP A 138 3.58 -16.90 -12.23
CA TRP A 138 2.72 -17.82 -12.99
C TRP A 138 3.53 -18.86 -13.76
N PHE A 139 4.64 -18.44 -14.37
CA PHE A 139 5.56 -19.29 -15.15
C PHE A 139 6.69 -19.88 -14.31
N ALA A 140 6.66 -19.70 -12.98
CA ALA A 140 7.77 -20.10 -12.12
C ALA A 140 7.75 -21.60 -11.86
N ASP A 141 8.50 -22.35 -12.68
CA ASP A 141 8.76 -23.77 -12.49
C ASP A 141 10.15 -24.02 -11.85
N THR A 142 10.95 -22.98 -11.67
CA THR A 142 12.29 -23.08 -11.09
C THR A 142 12.44 -22.14 -9.89
N ARG A 143 13.24 -22.57 -8.90
CA ARG A 143 13.57 -21.75 -7.74
C ARG A 143 14.16 -20.38 -8.11
N ALA A 144 15.02 -20.35 -9.16
CA ALA A 144 15.65 -19.12 -9.63
C ALA A 144 14.59 -18.11 -10.12
N LEU A 145 13.59 -18.54 -10.88
CA LEU A 145 12.53 -17.66 -11.37
C LEU A 145 11.67 -17.11 -10.23
N VAL A 146 11.42 -17.92 -9.19
CA VAL A 146 10.74 -17.46 -7.97
C VAL A 146 11.54 -16.37 -7.25
N TRP A 147 12.85 -16.55 -7.13
CA TRP A 147 13.71 -15.51 -6.54
C TRP A 147 13.66 -14.20 -7.32
N ILE A 148 13.70 -14.27 -8.65
CA ILE A 148 13.59 -13.07 -9.52
C ILE A 148 12.24 -12.40 -9.33
N ALA A 149 11.14 -13.17 -9.40
CA ALA A 149 9.79 -12.66 -9.26
C ALA A 149 9.55 -12.03 -7.87
N ALA A 150 10.01 -12.69 -6.80
CA ALA A 150 9.89 -12.20 -5.44
C ALA A 150 10.67 -10.90 -5.21
N ASN A 151 11.89 -10.80 -5.75
CA ASN A 151 12.68 -9.57 -5.63
C ASN A 151 12.08 -8.41 -6.43
N LEU A 152 11.53 -8.68 -7.63
CA LEU A 152 10.79 -7.69 -8.40
C LEU A 152 9.55 -7.22 -7.61
N ALA A 153 8.78 -8.16 -7.03
CA ALA A 153 7.66 -7.83 -6.15
C ALA A 153 8.10 -6.99 -4.95
N GLY A 154 9.27 -7.28 -4.35
CA GLY A 154 9.88 -6.49 -3.29
C GLY A 154 10.11 -5.05 -3.72
N VAL A 155 10.81 -4.83 -4.84
CA VAL A 155 11.04 -3.48 -5.40
C VAL A 155 9.71 -2.75 -5.62
N CYS A 156 8.73 -3.41 -6.23
CA CYS A 156 7.40 -2.83 -6.50
C CYS A 156 6.63 -2.54 -5.21
N MET A 157 6.80 -3.37 -4.17
CA MET A 157 6.21 -3.13 -2.84
C MET A 157 6.72 -1.83 -2.24
N GLY A 158 8.03 -1.66 -2.19
CA GLY A 158 8.64 -0.42 -1.69
C GLY A 158 8.24 0.80 -2.51
N ALA A 159 8.27 0.67 -3.83
CA ALA A 159 7.88 1.71 -4.78
C ALA A 159 6.42 2.16 -4.59
N SER A 160 5.47 1.21 -4.53
CA SER A 160 4.05 1.51 -4.39
C SER A 160 3.70 2.11 -3.02
N GLN A 161 4.39 1.68 -1.95
CA GLN A 161 4.24 2.26 -0.61
C GLN A 161 4.75 3.70 -0.56
N SER A 162 5.91 3.98 -1.13
CA SER A 162 6.50 5.33 -1.18
C SER A 162 5.64 6.27 -2.03
N ALA A 163 5.39 5.91 -3.30
CA ALA A 163 4.65 6.75 -4.24
C ALA A 163 3.18 6.95 -3.83
N GLY A 164 2.54 5.91 -3.26
CA GLY A 164 1.17 6.00 -2.78
C GLY A 164 1.01 7.00 -1.64
N ARG A 165 1.90 6.97 -0.63
CA ARG A 165 1.88 7.95 0.48
C ARG A 165 2.15 9.36 0.00
N ALA A 166 3.13 9.53 -0.88
CA ALA A 166 3.48 10.84 -1.41
C ALA A 166 2.31 11.45 -2.21
N LEU A 167 1.60 10.65 -3.01
CA LEU A 167 0.44 11.13 -3.76
C LEU A 167 -0.75 11.47 -2.86
N VAL A 168 -0.99 10.71 -1.76
CA VAL A 168 -1.97 11.09 -0.74
C VAL A 168 -1.63 12.44 -0.14
N GLY A 169 -0.37 12.65 0.28
CA GLY A 169 0.08 13.92 0.84
C GLY A 169 -0.02 15.07 -0.15
N TYR A 170 0.26 14.82 -1.43
CA TYR A 170 0.16 15.82 -2.48
C TYR A 170 -1.29 16.27 -2.76
N LEU A 171 -2.24 15.34 -2.67
CA LEU A 171 -3.68 15.60 -2.85
C LEU A 171 -4.39 16.04 -1.56
N CYS A 172 -3.66 16.12 -0.45
CA CYS A 172 -4.22 16.47 0.84
C CYS A 172 -4.46 17.97 0.96
N PRO A 173 -5.66 18.43 1.38
CA PRO A 173 -5.91 19.81 1.73
C PRO A 173 -5.11 20.24 2.97
N PRO A 174 -4.63 21.50 3.04
CA PRO A 174 -3.98 22.03 4.22
C PRO A 174 -4.88 21.90 5.45
N ASN A 175 -4.28 21.61 6.61
CA ASN A 175 -4.96 21.45 7.91
C ASN A 175 -5.92 20.23 8.01
N ARG A 176 -5.91 19.33 7.03
CA ARG A 176 -6.71 18.08 7.06
C ARG A 176 -5.86 16.82 6.95
N GLU A 177 -4.54 16.93 7.18
CA GLU A 177 -3.58 15.84 7.01
C GLU A 177 -3.95 14.64 7.88
N ALA A 178 -4.27 14.85 9.15
CA ALA A 178 -4.64 13.78 10.08
C ALA A 178 -5.89 13.02 9.61
N GLU A 179 -6.88 13.72 9.08
CA GLU A 179 -8.11 13.13 8.55
C GLU A 179 -7.82 12.29 7.30
N ILE A 180 -7.09 12.84 6.33
CA ILE A 180 -6.83 12.19 5.04
C ILE A 180 -5.89 10.99 5.21
N PHE A 181 -4.84 11.11 6.04
CA PHE A 181 -3.99 9.97 6.37
C PHE A 181 -4.72 8.91 7.21
N GLY A 182 -5.69 9.31 8.03
CA GLY A 182 -6.61 8.38 8.71
C GLY A 182 -7.47 7.60 7.72
N LEU A 183 -8.05 8.26 6.70
CA LEU A 183 -8.79 7.63 5.61
C LEU A 183 -7.90 6.68 4.79
N TRP A 184 -6.68 7.12 4.47
CA TRP A 184 -5.69 6.25 3.82
C TRP A 184 -5.38 5.00 4.64
N GLY A 185 -5.18 5.14 5.95
CA GLY A 185 -4.96 4.03 6.86
C GLY A 185 -6.13 3.05 6.89
N LEU A 186 -7.37 3.54 6.90
CA LEU A 186 -8.57 2.72 6.80
C LEU A 186 -8.65 1.99 5.45
N ALA A 187 -8.36 2.68 4.35
CA ALA A 187 -8.32 2.08 3.01
C ALA A 187 -7.32 0.92 2.92
N VAL A 188 -6.11 1.10 3.47
CA VAL A 188 -5.07 0.06 3.54
C VAL A 188 -5.52 -1.11 4.41
N LYS A 189 -6.12 -0.86 5.58
CA LYS A 189 -6.64 -1.93 6.46
C LYS A 189 -7.80 -2.69 5.81
N PHE A 190 -8.73 -1.99 5.18
CA PHE A 190 -9.81 -2.64 4.42
C PHE A 190 -9.25 -3.51 3.29
N ALA A 191 -8.29 -3.00 2.53
CA ALA A 191 -7.61 -3.74 1.48
C ALA A 191 -6.92 -5.01 1.98
N SER A 192 -6.28 -4.96 3.17
CA SER A 192 -5.61 -6.11 3.77
C SER A 192 -6.55 -7.25 4.17
N ILE A 193 -7.84 -6.97 4.32
CA ILE A 193 -8.90 -7.97 4.54
C ILE A 193 -9.47 -8.43 3.20
N LEU A 194 -9.80 -7.49 2.32
CA LEU A 194 -10.46 -7.76 1.05
C LEU A 194 -9.62 -8.67 0.15
N GLY A 195 -8.33 -8.41 0.03
CA GLY A 195 -7.43 -9.17 -0.84
C GLY A 195 -7.37 -10.65 -0.49
N PRO A 196 -6.90 -11.03 0.71
CA PRO A 196 -6.85 -12.44 1.12
C PRO A 196 -8.22 -13.13 1.14
N LEU A 197 -9.31 -12.39 1.46
CA LEU A 197 -10.66 -12.93 1.40
C LEU A 197 -11.05 -13.33 -0.03
N CYS A 198 -10.84 -12.44 -1.00
CA CYS A 198 -11.10 -12.73 -2.41
C CYS A 198 -10.28 -13.92 -2.90
N TYR A 199 -9.00 -13.97 -2.52
CA TYR A 199 -8.16 -15.11 -2.83
C TYR A 199 -8.70 -16.42 -2.25
N GLY A 200 -9.06 -16.43 -0.97
CA GLY A 200 -9.62 -17.61 -0.30
C GLY A 200 -10.87 -18.12 -1.00
N VAL A 201 -11.79 -17.22 -1.36
CA VAL A 201 -13.01 -17.57 -2.10
C VAL A 201 -12.68 -18.16 -3.46
N VAL A 202 -11.77 -17.53 -4.22
CA VAL A 202 -11.38 -18.03 -5.55
C VAL A 202 -10.65 -19.38 -5.44
N SER A 203 -9.74 -19.53 -4.49
CA SER A 203 -9.05 -20.80 -4.24
C SER A 203 -10.04 -21.91 -3.90
N TRP A 204 -11.01 -21.64 -3.02
CA TRP A 204 -12.03 -22.60 -2.65
C TRP A 204 -12.92 -23.01 -3.84
N THR A 205 -13.41 -22.04 -4.61
CA THR A 205 -14.30 -22.31 -5.78
C THR A 205 -13.57 -22.97 -6.95
N SER A 206 -12.26 -22.79 -7.06
CA SER A 206 -11.41 -23.40 -8.09
C SER A 206 -10.81 -24.75 -7.68
N GLY A 207 -11.26 -25.34 -6.57
CA GLY A 207 -10.77 -26.64 -6.10
C GLY A 207 -9.32 -26.60 -5.61
N GLY A 208 -8.86 -25.49 -5.04
CA GLY A 208 -7.50 -25.31 -4.52
C GLY A 208 -6.48 -24.87 -5.58
N ASN A 209 -6.93 -24.42 -6.75
CA ASN A 209 -6.02 -23.98 -7.81
C ASN A 209 -5.42 -22.59 -7.50
N HIS A 210 -4.25 -22.58 -6.86
CA HIS A 210 -3.53 -21.35 -6.49
C HIS A 210 -3.13 -20.49 -7.69
N ARG A 211 -2.90 -21.10 -8.88
CA ARG A 211 -2.56 -20.33 -10.10
C ARG A 211 -3.74 -19.46 -10.56
N ILE A 212 -4.97 -20.00 -10.53
CA ILE A 212 -6.17 -19.23 -10.87
C ILE A 212 -6.37 -18.08 -9.88
N ALA A 213 -6.22 -18.35 -8.58
CA ALA A 213 -6.34 -17.33 -7.55
C ALA A 213 -5.29 -16.21 -7.69
N MET A 214 -4.07 -16.54 -8.13
CA MET A 214 -3.05 -15.54 -8.48
C MET A 214 -3.46 -14.67 -9.67
N LEU A 215 -4.02 -15.23 -10.73
CA LEU A 215 -4.50 -14.46 -11.88
C LEU A 215 -5.61 -13.51 -11.48
N VAL A 216 -6.56 -13.94 -10.64
CA VAL A 216 -7.61 -13.07 -10.11
C VAL A 216 -7.01 -11.94 -9.27
N THR A 217 -5.92 -12.20 -8.55
CA THR A 217 -5.20 -11.15 -7.81
C THR A 217 -4.65 -10.07 -8.75
N SER A 218 -4.26 -10.42 -9.99
CA SER A 218 -3.80 -9.43 -10.97
C SER A 218 -4.87 -8.40 -11.32
N LEU A 219 -6.16 -8.74 -11.24
CA LEU A 219 -7.27 -7.82 -11.48
C LEU A 219 -7.27 -6.63 -10.51
N PHE A 220 -6.78 -6.82 -9.28
CA PHE A 220 -6.64 -5.73 -8.33
C PHE A 220 -5.64 -4.67 -8.80
N PHE A 221 -4.56 -5.08 -9.46
CA PHE A 221 -3.58 -4.14 -10.02
C PHE A 221 -4.09 -3.50 -11.30
N VAL A 222 -4.79 -4.24 -12.15
CA VAL A 222 -5.43 -3.71 -13.36
C VAL A 222 -6.49 -2.67 -13.01
N THR A 223 -7.36 -2.98 -12.06
CA THR A 223 -8.37 -2.01 -11.58
C THR A 223 -7.73 -0.82 -10.89
N GLY A 224 -6.66 -1.03 -10.12
CA GLY A 224 -5.83 0.04 -9.55
C GLY A 224 -5.28 0.97 -10.63
N LEU A 225 -4.70 0.44 -11.71
CA LEU A 225 -4.20 1.21 -12.85
C LEU A 225 -5.33 1.97 -13.58
N ALA A 226 -6.49 1.33 -13.77
CA ALA A 226 -7.65 1.96 -14.40
C ALA A 226 -8.19 3.14 -13.57
N LEU A 227 -8.24 2.98 -12.25
CA LEU A 227 -8.63 4.06 -11.33
C LEU A 227 -7.59 5.17 -11.29
N LEU A 228 -6.30 4.83 -11.28
CA LEU A 228 -5.22 5.80 -11.26
C LEU A 228 -5.22 6.70 -12.51
N ARG A 229 -5.54 6.15 -13.68
CA ARG A 229 -5.70 6.93 -14.92
C ARG A 229 -6.82 7.97 -14.87
N GLN A 230 -7.80 7.77 -13.98
CA GLN A 230 -8.92 8.69 -13.81
C GLN A 230 -8.61 9.82 -12.80
N VAL A 231 -7.48 9.73 -12.09
CA VAL A 231 -7.02 10.73 -11.14
C VAL A 231 -6.26 11.83 -11.88
N ASP A 232 -6.79 13.03 -11.85
CA ASP A 232 -6.09 14.22 -12.33
C ASP A 232 -5.37 14.85 -11.13
N VAL A 233 -4.05 14.67 -11.11
CA VAL A 233 -3.21 15.06 -9.96
C VAL A 233 -3.13 16.58 -9.82
N GLU A 234 -3.08 17.32 -10.94
CA GLU A 234 -2.98 18.79 -10.95
C GLU A 234 -4.29 19.43 -10.51
N ARG A 235 -5.40 18.99 -11.10
CA ARG A 235 -6.74 19.41 -10.68
C ARG A 235 -7.00 19.10 -9.23
N GLY A 236 -6.64 17.89 -8.77
CA GLY A 236 -6.80 17.46 -7.37
C GLY A 236 -5.99 18.34 -6.42
N ARG A 237 -4.77 18.72 -6.81
CA ARG A 237 -3.92 19.63 -6.02
C ARG A 237 -4.50 21.04 -5.95
N MET A 238 -4.95 21.60 -7.08
CA MET A 238 -5.57 22.92 -7.08
C MET A 238 -6.84 22.96 -6.23
N ALA A 239 -7.69 21.93 -6.33
CA ALA A 239 -8.88 21.82 -5.50
C ALA A 239 -8.55 21.68 -4.00
N ALA A 240 -7.48 20.97 -3.66
CA ALA A 240 -7.02 20.81 -2.28
C ALA A 240 -6.54 22.13 -1.68
N VAL A 241 -5.89 23.00 -2.45
CA VAL A 241 -5.40 24.31 -1.97
C VAL A 241 -6.54 25.31 -1.80
N GLN A 242 -7.63 25.15 -2.54
CA GLN A 242 -8.79 26.06 -2.49
C GLN A 242 -9.84 25.67 -1.44
N SER A 243 -9.73 24.48 -0.84
CA SER A 243 -10.67 23.96 0.15
C SER A 243 -10.17 24.13 1.57
#